data_d742477ca107f45039b76c5c1c02c444
#
_entry.id   d742477ca107f45039b76c5c1c02c444
#
_cell.length_a   1.000
_cell.length_b   1.000
_cell.length_c   1.000
_cell.angle_alpha   90.00
_cell.angle_beta   90.00
_cell.angle_gamma   90.00
#
_symmetry.space_group_name_H-M   'P 1'
#
loop_
_entity.id
_entity.type
_entity.pdbx_description
1 polymer ?
#
loop_
_entity_poly.entity_id
_entity_poly.type
_entity_poly.pdbx_seq_one_letter_code
_entity_poly.pdbx_strand_id
1 'polypeptide(L)'
;MQMITISLCMIVKNEERILARCLDSVKDLVDEIIIVDTGSADATRRIAQTYTDRVYDFTWIDDFSAARNFAFSKATCEYIYSADADEVLSEENRARFQALKETLLPEIEIVQMKYGNQLHNGTVYNFDEEYRPKLFKRLRNFIWEEPIHEMIRLEPVVYDSDIVITHMPEQNHAGRDIANFRKQIAAGRQLSRRLYGMYARELFLGGADRDFLKAENYFQAQVASPDRSGDEITEGCCVAAKAARLRGDAVSFFKYTSKVIAGDGCSEICCELGH
;
A
#
# COMPACT_ATOMS: atom_id res chain seq x y z
N MET A 1 -27.78 8.70 -19.97
CA MET A 1 -27.50 8.09 -18.64
C MET A 1 -27.29 9.22 -17.65
N GLN A 2 -27.64 9.04 -16.40
CA GLN A 2 -27.33 10.02 -15.37
C GLN A 2 -25.85 9.86 -15.00
N MET A 3 -25.11 10.97 -14.94
CA MET A 3 -23.71 10.99 -14.53
C MET A 3 -23.61 10.52 -13.07
N ILE A 4 -22.68 9.61 -12.77
CA ILE A 4 -22.46 9.12 -11.41
C ILE A 4 -21.91 10.22 -10.50
N THR A 5 -22.22 10.14 -9.21
CA THR A 5 -21.67 11.05 -8.18
C THR A 5 -20.53 10.37 -7.43
N ILE A 6 -19.49 11.13 -7.11
CA ILE A 6 -18.23 10.61 -6.55
C ILE A 6 -17.82 11.38 -5.29
N SER A 7 -17.60 10.66 -4.19
CA SER A 7 -16.92 11.16 -2.99
C SER A 7 -15.43 10.83 -3.09
N LEU A 8 -14.57 11.83 -3.10
CA LEU A 8 -13.13 11.65 -2.86
C LEU A 8 -12.91 11.37 -1.37
N CYS A 9 -12.26 10.27 -1.05
CA CYS A 9 -11.84 9.92 0.31
C CYS A 9 -10.32 9.80 0.39
N MET A 10 -9.71 10.57 1.28
CA MET A 10 -8.27 10.58 1.50
C MET A 10 -7.95 10.42 2.98
N ILE A 11 -6.87 9.71 3.28
CA ILE A 11 -6.21 9.72 4.58
C ILE A 11 -4.87 10.44 4.44
N VAL A 12 -4.57 11.40 5.31
CA VAL A 12 -3.38 12.26 5.17
C VAL A 12 -2.63 12.39 6.49
N LYS A 13 -1.29 12.59 6.39
CA LYS A 13 -0.46 12.93 7.52
C LYS A 13 0.83 13.62 7.08
N ASN A 14 1.01 14.90 7.43
CA ASN A 14 2.19 15.71 7.09
C ASN A 14 2.45 15.80 5.57
N GLU A 15 1.44 16.16 4.81
CA GLU A 15 1.45 16.24 3.35
C GLU A 15 1.34 17.70 2.84
N GLU A 16 1.77 18.69 3.65
CA GLU A 16 1.61 20.12 3.32
C GLU A 16 2.18 20.54 1.97
N ARG A 17 3.21 19.82 1.46
CA ARG A 17 3.88 20.16 0.20
C ARG A 17 3.15 19.66 -1.04
N ILE A 18 2.41 18.55 -0.91
CA ILE A 18 1.87 17.82 -2.07
C ILE A 18 0.36 17.75 -2.09
N LEU A 19 -0.32 17.87 -0.95
CA LEU A 19 -1.78 17.74 -0.84
C LEU A 19 -2.53 18.67 -1.80
N ALA A 20 -2.12 19.94 -1.89
CA ALA A 20 -2.76 20.91 -2.79
C ALA A 20 -2.66 20.47 -4.26
N ARG A 21 -1.49 19.98 -4.68
CA ARG A 21 -1.26 19.48 -6.05
C ARG A 21 -2.17 18.31 -6.39
N CYS A 22 -2.32 17.35 -5.47
CA CYS A 22 -3.24 16.23 -5.62
C CYS A 22 -4.68 16.73 -5.76
N LEU A 23 -5.16 17.53 -4.81
CA LEU A 23 -6.53 18.03 -4.79
C LEU A 23 -6.85 18.90 -6.01
N ASP A 24 -5.94 19.75 -6.47
CA ASP A 24 -6.12 20.55 -7.69
C ASP A 24 -6.30 19.68 -8.94
N SER A 25 -5.68 18.50 -8.96
CA SER A 25 -5.80 17.60 -10.10
C SER A 25 -7.15 16.86 -10.18
N VAL A 26 -7.95 16.84 -9.09
CA VAL A 26 -9.17 16.02 -9.00
C VAL A 26 -10.42 16.76 -8.54
N LYS A 27 -10.30 17.93 -7.91
CA LYS A 27 -11.43 18.63 -7.26
C LYS A 27 -12.64 18.87 -8.17
N ASP A 28 -12.42 19.12 -9.46
CA ASP A 28 -13.50 19.40 -10.42
C ASP A 28 -14.16 18.11 -10.96
N LEU A 29 -13.57 16.94 -10.65
CA LEU A 29 -14.05 15.63 -11.10
C LEU A 29 -14.94 14.94 -10.07
N VAL A 30 -14.92 15.41 -8.82
CA VAL A 30 -15.63 14.82 -7.69
C VAL A 30 -16.72 15.74 -7.16
N ASP A 31 -17.75 15.18 -6.54
CA ASP A 31 -18.90 15.92 -6.03
C ASP A 31 -18.80 16.19 -4.53
N GLU A 32 -17.89 15.48 -3.86
CA GLU A 32 -17.65 15.58 -2.43
C GLU A 32 -16.18 15.29 -2.12
N ILE A 33 -15.57 16.02 -1.18
CA ILE A 33 -14.20 15.81 -0.74
C ILE A 33 -14.21 15.54 0.77
N ILE A 34 -13.66 14.38 1.16
CA ILE A 34 -13.55 13.93 2.55
C ILE A 34 -12.07 13.67 2.83
N ILE A 35 -11.54 14.37 3.82
CA ILE A 35 -10.15 14.24 4.23
C ILE A 35 -10.12 13.79 5.69
N VAL A 36 -9.38 12.72 5.95
CA VAL A 36 -9.15 12.19 7.29
C VAL A 36 -7.68 12.45 7.66
N ASP A 37 -7.49 13.36 8.59
CA ASP A 37 -6.17 13.69 9.15
C ASP A 37 -5.83 12.70 10.26
N THR A 38 -4.72 11.98 10.11
CA THR A 38 -4.24 10.98 11.06
C THR A 38 -3.19 11.51 12.04
N GLY A 39 -3.23 12.83 12.31
CA GLY A 39 -2.38 13.52 13.28
C GLY A 39 -1.21 14.26 12.61
N SER A 40 -1.51 15.14 11.67
CA SER A 40 -0.54 16.07 11.07
C SER A 40 -0.07 17.11 12.07
N ALA A 41 1.22 17.43 12.02
CA ALA A 41 1.87 18.47 12.83
C ALA A 41 2.26 19.71 11.99
N ASP A 42 2.05 19.65 10.68
CA ASP A 42 2.35 20.69 9.69
C ASP A 42 1.08 21.43 9.21
N ALA A 43 1.14 22.12 8.07
CA ALA A 43 0.02 22.87 7.51
C ALA A 43 -1.00 21.99 6.76
N THR A 44 -0.86 20.66 6.72
CA THR A 44 -1.73 19.74 5.96
C THR A 44 -3.21 20.00 6.23
N ARG A 45 -3.62 20.05 7.51
CA ARG A 45 -5.01 20.27 7.91
C ARG A 45 -5.54 21.62 7.40
N ARG A 46 -4.75 22.68 7.52
CA ARG A 46 -5.12 24.02 7.05
C ARG A 46 -5.31 24.04 5.53
N ILE A 47 -4.44 23.35 4.80
CA ILE A 47 -4.57 23.21 3.34
C ILE A 47 -5.85 22.43 3.00
N ALA A 48 -6.10 21.29 3.64
CA ALA A 48 -7.31 20.50 3.42
C ALA A 48 -8.59 21.34 3.60
N GLN A 49 -8.64 22.18 4.62
CA GLN A 49 -9.76 23.07 4.92
C GLN A 49 -10.02 24.16 3.86
N THR A 50 -9.08 24.43 2.95
CA THR A 50 -9.33 25.32 1.81
C THR A 50 -10.09 24.66 0.66
N TYR A 51 -10.23 23.32 0.70
CA TYR A 51 -10.93 22.54 -0.32
C TYR A 51 -12.26 21.99 0.15
N THR A 52 -12.41 21.74 1.46
CA THR A 52 -13.63 21.16 2.04
C THR A 52 -13.75 21.45 3.54
N ASP A 53 -14.99 21.58 4.02
CA ASP A 53 -15.30 21.60 5.46
C ASP A 53 -15.32 20.18 6.07
N ARG A 54 -15.24 19.13 5.26
CA ARG A 54 -15.32 17.73 5.71
C ARG A 54 -13.93 17.16 5.99
N VAL A 55 -13.22 17.81 6.91
CA VAL A 55 -11.92 17.37 7.43
C VAL A 55 -12.13 16.75 8.80
N TYR A 56 -11.82 15.46 8.94
CA TYR A 56 -12.03 14.68 10.15
C TYR A 56 -10.72 14.29 10.80
N ASP A 57 -10.71 14.24 12.12
CA ASP A 57 -9.58 13.69 12.88
C ASP A 57 -9.73 12.18 13.06
N PHE A 58 -8.63 11.47 12.91
CA PHE A 58 -8.54 10.04 13.22
C PHE A 58 -7.29 9.78 14.06
N THR A 59 -7.48 9.28 15.27
CA THR A 59 -6.37 8.90 16.11
C THR A 59 -5.64 7.71 15.47
N TRP A 60 -4.36 7.91 15.10
CA TRP A 60 -3.58 6.88 14.46
C TRP A 60 -3.35 5.67 15.39
N ILE A 61 -3.68 4.49 14.90
CA ILE A 61 -3.60 3.21 15.62
C ILE A 61 -2.69 2.20 14.91
N ASP A 62 -1.77 2.67 14.07
CA ASP A 62 -0.88 1.85 13.23
C ASP A 62 -1.66 0.89 12.28
N ASP A 63 -2.80 1.37 11.75
CA ASP A 63 -3.71 0.60 10.90
C ASP A 63 -4.31 1.50 9.81
N PHE A 64 -3.81 1.34 8.56
CA PHE A 64 -4.30 2.08 7.39
C PHE A 64 -5.71 1.68 7.02
N SER A 65 -6.07 0.38 7.15
CA SER A 65 -7.40 -0.10 6.81
C SER A 65 -8.46 0.54 7.69
N ALA A 66 -8.19 0.69 8.98
CA ALA A 66 -9.08 1.36 9.91
C ALA A 66 -9.31 2.83 9.54
N ALA A 67 -8.27 3.55 9.16
CA ALA A 67 -8.37 4.95 8.73
C ALA A 67 -9.15 5.08 7.40
N ARG A 68 -8.90 4.20 6.40
CA ARG A 68 -9.66 4.18 5.14
C ARG A 68 -11.12 3.82 5.36
N ASN A 69 -11.42 2.82 6.18
CA ASN A 69 -12.80 2.47 6.53
C ASN A 69 -13.53 3.64 7.20
N PHE A 70 -12.83 4.37 8.07
CA PHE A 70 -13.39 5.58 8.67
C PHE A 70 -13.68 6.66 7.60
N ALA A 71 -12.75 6.91 6.65
CA ALA A 71 -12.98 7.84 5.56
C ALA A 71 -14.17 7.41 4.68
N PHE A 72 -14.23 6.13 4.30
CA PHE A 72 -15.33 5.57 3.49
C PHE A 72 -16.68 5.69 4.19
N SER A 73 -16.72 5.56 5.52
CA SER A 73 -17.96 5.73 6.30
C SER A 73 -18.55 7.15 6.25
N LYS A 74 -17.75 8.14 5.83
CA LYS A 74 -18.18 9.53 5.68
C LYS A 74 -18.73 9.85 4.30
N ALA A 75 -18.47 9.01 3.30
CA ALA A 75 -18.90 9.21 1.92
C ALA A 75 -20.42 9.13 1.77
N THR A 76 -20.99 10.01 0.92
CA THR A 76 -22.43 10.05 0.67
C THR A 76 -22.81 9.83 -0.80
N CYS A 77 -21.87 10.01 -1.74
CA CYS A 77 -22.10 9.83 -3.17
C CYS A 77 -22.24 8.36 -3.58
N GLU A 78 -22.55 8.09 -4.85
CA GLU A 78 -22.76 6.73 -5.40
C GLU A 78 -21.46 5.92 -5.41
N TYR A 79 -20.35 6.58 -5.74
CA TYR A 79 -19.03 5.98 -5.77
C TYR A 79 -18.07 6.71 -4.82
N ILE A 80 -17.04 5.99 -4.39
CA ILE A 80 -15.95 6.51 -3.58
C ILE A 80 -14.67 6.42 -4.41
N TYR A 81 -13.99 7.54 -4.62
CA TYR A 81 -12.64 7.59 -5.17
C TYR A 81 -11.64 7.63 -4.02
N SER A 82 -10.81 6.59 -3.91
CA SER A 82 -9.75 6.51 -2.91
C SER A 82 -8.45 7.01 -3.51
N ALA A 83 -7.93 8.14 -3.01
CA ALA A 83 -6.68 8.72 -3.47
C ALA A 83 -5.70 8.95 -2.32
N ASP A 84 -4.41 8.88 -2.63
CA ASP A 84 -3.32 9.26 -1.75
C ASP A 84 -2.78 10.65 -2.13
N ALA A 85 -2.15 11.37 -1.20
CA ALA A 85 -1.75 12.77 -1.40
C ALA A 85 -0.65 12.96 -2.48
N ASP A 86 0.08 11.90 -2.78
CA ASP A 86 1.15 11.86 -3.78
C ASP A 86 0.66 11.45 -5.20
N GLU A 87 -0.65 11.32 -5.39
CA GLU A 87 -1.28 10.97 -6.66
C GLU A 87 -1.73 12.21 -7.44
N VAL A 88 -1.49 12.20 -8.75
CA VAL A 88 -1.86 13.32 -9.63
C VAL A 88 -2.44 12.77 -10.94
N LEU A 89 -3.54 13.37 -11.40
CA LEU A 89 -4.09 13.14 -12.74
C LEU A 89 -3.59 14.22 -13.70
N SER A 90 -3.01 13.80 -14.83
CA SER A 90 -2.71 14.70 -15.95
C SER A 90 -4.02 15.18 -16.62
N GLU A 91 -3.96 16.27 -17.40
CA GLU A 91 -5.12 16.78 -18.13
C GLU A 91 -5.76 15.72 -19.02
N GLU A 92 -4.97 14.89 -19.68
CA GLU A 92 -5.48 13.78 -20.49
C GLU A 92 -6.27 12.77 -19.63
N ASN A 93 -5.72 12.38 -18.48
CA ASN A 93 -6.37 11.43 -17.58
C ASN A 93 -7.58 12.04 -16.85
N ARG A 94 -7.58 13.35 -16.61
CA ARG A 94 -8.78 14.07 -16.12
C ARG A 94 -9.93 13.98 -17.15
N ALA A 95 -9.63 14.18 -18.44
CA ALA A 95 -10.63 14.03 -19.49
C ALA A 95 -11.19 12.60 -19.58
N ARG A 96 -10.31 11.58 -19.46
CA ARG A 96 -10.72 10.17 -19.39
C ARG A 96 -11.59 9.89 -18.15
N PHE A 97 -11.23 10.45 -17.01
CA PHE A 97 -12.00 10.30 -15.77
C PHE A 97 -13.40 10.95 -15.92
N GLN A 98 -13.48 12.12 -16.53
CA GLN A 98 -14.76 12.77 -16.81
C GLN A 98 -15.63 11.92 -17.74
N ALA A 99 -15.06 11.39 -18.81
CA ALA A 99 -15.76 10.48 -19.71
C ALA A 99 -16.25 9.20 -19.00
N LEU A 100 -15.41 8.63 -18.13
CA LEU A 100 -15.81 7.50 -17.28
C LEU A 100 -17.02 7.85 -16.40
N LYS A 101 -17.02 9.02 -15.77
CA LYS A 101 -18.11 9.50 -14.91
C LYS A 101 -19.45 9.57 -15.66
N GLU A 102 -19.42 9.87 -16.96
CA GLU A 102 -20.58 10.00 -17.81
C GLU A 102 -21.09 8.66 -18.37
N THR A 103 -20.19 7.67 -18.51
CA THR A 103 -20.48 6.43 -19.26
C THR A 103 -20.43 5.16 -18.42
N LEU A 104 -20.04 5.24 -17.13
CA LEU A 104 -19.89 4.06 -16.28
C LEU A 104 -21.21 3.31 -16.15
N LEU A 105 -21.15 2.01 -16.42
CA LEU A 105 -22.32 1.15 -16.33
C LEU A 105 -22.67 0.85 -14.86
N PRO A 106 -23.98 0.81 -14.51
CA PRO A 106 -24.41 0.68 -13.13
C PRO A 106 -24.02 -0.64 -12.46
N GLU A 107 -23.75 -1.69 -13.21
CA GLU A 107 -23.28 -2.99 -12.72
C GLU A 107 -21.82 -2.98 -12.25
N ILE A 108 -21.01 -2.02 -12.70
CA ILE A 108 -19.60 -1.93 -12.30
C ILE A 108 -19.50 -1.55 -10.83
N GLU A 109 -18.77 -2.33 -10.06
CA GLU A 109 -18.62 -2.16 -8.63
C GLU A 109 -17.26 -1.58 -8.23
N ILE A 110 -16.21 -1.94 -8.96
CA ILE A 110 -14.87 -1.38 -8.82
C ILE A 110 -14.34 -0.96 -10.18
N VAL A 111 -13.73 0.24 -10.25
CA VAL A 111 -12.89 0.63 -11.37
C VAL A 111 -11.44 0.59 -10.93
N GLN A 112 -10.63 -0.18 -11.64
CA GLN A 112 -9.18 -0.15 -11.52
C GLN A 112 -8.62 0.91 -12.46
N MET A 113 -7.61 1.62 -11.97
CA MET A 113 -6.84 2.59 -12.74
C MET A 113 -5.39 2.17 -12.75
N LYS A 114 -4.67 2.48 -13.80
CA LYS A 114 -3.24 2.22 -13.90
C LYS A 114 -2.48 3.13 -12.95
N TYR A 115 -1.63 2.56 -12.15
CA TYR A 115 -0.75 3.27 -11.23
C TYR A 115 0.64 3.30 -11.82
N GLY A 116 1.04 4.44 -12.37
CA GLY A 116 2.27 4.61 -13.13
C GLY A 116 3.42 5.22 -12.31
N ASN A 117 4.61 5.27 -12.92
CA ASN A 117 5.84 5.82 -12.36
C ASN A 117 6.34 5.06 -11.10
N GLN A 118 6.11 3.76 -11.05
CA GLN A 118 6.44 2.92 -9.90
C GLN A 118 7.94 2.65 -9.79
N LEU A 119 8.59 2.30 -10.89
CA LEU A 119 10.01 1.90 -10.91
C LEU A 119 10.95 3.04 -10.49
N HIS A 120 10.61 4.29 -10.81
CA HIS A 120 11.39 5.47 -10.41
C HIS A 120 11.41 5.70 -8.90
N ASN A 121 10.39 5.24 -8.18
CA ASN A 121 10.20 5.54 -6.76
C ASN A 121 10.46 4.35 -5.83
N GLY A 122 10.99 3.24 -6.38
CA GLY A 122 11.26 2.01 -5.61
C GLY A 122 9.98 1.34 -5.14
N THR A 123 9.53 0.37 -5.89
CA THR A 123 8.33 -0.41 -5.58
C THR A 123 8.69 -1.85 -5.22
N VAL A 124 7.86 -2.50 -4.41
CA VAL A 124 7.89 -3.96 -4.19
C VAL A 124 7.43 -4.74 -5.42
N TYR A 125 6.92 -4.06 -6.43
CA TYR A 125 6.44 -4.64 -7.68
C TYR A 125 7.45 -4.46 -8.80
N ASN A 126 7.52 -5.42 -9.72
CA ASN A 126 8.45 -5.39 -10.85
C ASN A 126 7.85 -4.73 -12.10
N PHE A 127 6.83 -3.89 -11.93
CA PHE A 127 6.10 -3.25 -13.02
C PHE A 127 6.12 -1.74 -12.86
N ASP A 128 6.27 -1.01 -13.96
CA ASP A 128 6.16 0.46 -13.97
C ASP A 128 4.70 0.92 -13.86
N GLU A 129 3.78 0.15 -14.44
CA GLU A 129 2.34 0.36 -14.34
C GLU A 129 1.66 -0.90 -13.79
N GLU A 130 0.76 -0.74 -12.84
CA GLU A 130 -0.12 -1.80 -12.35
C GLU A 130 -1.55 -1.29 -12.19
N TYR A 131 -2.52 -2.18 -12.31
CA TYR A 131 -3.90 -1.84 -11.99
C TYR A 131 -4.12 -1.83 -10.48
N ARG A 132 -4.66 -0.70 -9.98
CA ARG A 132 -5.09 -0.56 -8.59
C ARG A 132 -6.57 -0.20 -8.53
N PRO A 133 -7.34 -0.79 -7.62
CA PRO A 133 -8.71 -0.39 -7.38
C PRO A 133 -8.73 1.03 -6.82
N LYS A 134 -9.44 1.94 -7.50
CA LYS A 134 -9.48 3.36 -7.14
C LYS A 134 -10.89 3.91 -6.96
N LEU A 135 -11.86 3.42 -7.73
CA LEU A 135 -13.25 3.85 -7.62
C LEU A 135 -14.10 2.68 -7.13
N PHE A 136 -14.89 2.89 -6.09
CA PHE A 136 -15.66 1.86 -5.40
C PHE A 136 -17.13 2.24 -5.30
N LYS A 137 -18.04 1.36 -5.68
CA LYS A 137 -19.48 1.57 -5.54
C LYS A 137 -19.87 1.53 -4.05
N ARG A 138 -20.24 2.68 -3.47
CA ARG A 138 -20.44 2.86 -2.03
C ARG A 138 -21.43 1.87 -1.40
N LEU A 139 -22.53 1.57 -2.08
CA LEU A 139 -23.58 0.70 -1.54
C LEU A 139 -23.20 -0.79 -1.44
N ARG A 140 -22.02 -1.18 -1.92
CA ARG A 140 -21.51 -2.56 -1.75
C ARG A 140 -20.84 -2.78 -0.40
N ASN A 141 -20.69 -1.73 0.43
CA ASN A 141 -20.05 -1.80 1.74
C ASN A 141 -18.67 -2.48 1.71
N PHE A 142 -17.83 -2.04 0.77
CA PHE A 142 -16.45 -2.51 0.71
C PHE A 142 -15.72 -2.16 2.00
N ILE A 143 -15.05 -3.14 2.58
CA ILE A 143 -14.28 -3.00 3.81
C ILE A 143 -12.81 -3.23 3.49
N TRP A 144 -11.97 -2.28 3.89
CA TRP A 144 -10.54 -2.45 3.84
C TRP A 144 -10.09 -3.38 4.95
N GLU A 145 -9.24 -4.34 4.61
CA GLU A 145 -8.64 -5.29 5.54
C GLU A 145 -7.12 -5.13 5.51
N GLU A 146 -6.46 -5.62 6.54
CA GLU A 146 -5.02 -5.58 6.79
C GLU A 146 -4.49 -4.17 7.11
N PRO A 147 -3.70 -4.03 8.19
CA PRO A 147 -3.24 -2.74 8.73
C PRO A 147 -2.15 -2.08 7.88
N ILE A 148 -1.47 -2.85 7.02
CA ILE A 148 -0.38 -2.43 6.14
C ILE A 148 -0.65 -3.05 4.76
N HIS A 149 -0.40 -2.28 3.67
CA HIS A 149 -0.75 -2.73 2.32
C HIS A 149 -2.18 -3.25 2.24
N GLU A 150 -3.09 -2.46 2.75
CA GLU A 150 -4.51 -2.77 2.88
C GLU A 150 -5.14 -3.19 1.56
N MET A 151 -6.16 -4.03 1.64
CA MET A 151 -6.88 -4.56 0.48
C MET A 151 -8.37 -4.69 0.73
N ILE A 152 -9.15 -4.74 -0.34
CA ILE A 152 -10.58 -5.06 -0.29
C ILE A 152 -10.78 -6.52 -0.69
N ARG A 153 -11.46 -7.26 0.17
CA ARG A 153 -11.75 -8.69 -0.03
C ARG A 153 -13.20 -8.86 -0.47
N LEU A 154 -13.42 -8.94 -1.78
CA LEU A 154 -14.70 -9.31 -2.40
C LEU A 154 -14.43 -9.80 -3.84
N GLU A 155 -15.41 -10.49 -4.43
CA GLU A 155 -15.43 -10.79 -5.88
C GLU A 155 -16.37 -9.80 -6.59
N PRO A 156 -15.93 -8.54 -6.83
CA PRO A 156 -16.74 -7.51 -7.43
C PRO A 156 -16.74 -7.62 -8.95
N VAL A 157 -17.71 -6.95 -9.59
CA VAL A 157 -17.63 -6.66 -11.02
C VAL A 157 -16.64 -5.52 -11.25
N VAL A 158 -15.49 -5.86 -11.83
CA VAL A 158 -14.36 -4.95 -12.01
C VAL A 158 -14.28 -4.45 -13.44
N TYR A 159 -13.99 -3.18 -13.61
CA TYR A 159 -13.67 -2.55 -14.88
C TYR A 159 -12.24 -1.99 -14.85
N ASP A 160 -11.40 -2.45 -15.76
CA ASP A 160 -10.03 -1.98 -15.95
C ASP A 160 -10.03 -0.78 -16.89
N SER A 161 -9.83 0.41 -16.38
CA SER A 161 -9.81 1.63 -17.17
C SER A 161 -8.41 1.93 -17.71
N ASP A 162 -8.36 2.77 -18.75
CA ASP A 162 -7.11 3.30 -19.32
C ASP A 162 -6.61 4.58 -18.62
N ILE A 163 -7.28 4.97 -17.53
CA ILE A 163 -6.87 6.12 -16.72
C ILE A 163 -5.57 5.79 -15.99
N VAL A 164 -4.56 6.65 -16.17
CA VAL A 164 -3.28 6.54 -15.49
C VAL A 164 -3.18 7.56 -14.37
N ILE A 165 -2.92 7.09 -13.17
CA ILE A 165 -2.61 7.92 -12.01
C ILE A 165 -1.08 7.99 -11.91
N THR A 166 -0.53 9.19 -11.89
CA THR A 166 0.91 9.39 -11.73
C THR A 166 1.25 9.46 -10.25
N HIS A 167 2.05 8.51 -9.79
CA HIS A 167 2.59 8.48 -8.43
C HIS A 167 3.83 9.39 -8.33
N MET A 168 3.78 10.39 -7.46
CA MET A 168 4.81 11.42 -7.32
C MET A 168 5.18 11.66 -5.84
N PRO A 169 5.71 10.65 -5.13
CA PRO A 169 6.09 10.79 -3.72
C PRO A 169 7.31 11.72 -3.59
N GLU A 170 7.36 12.48 -2.51
CA GLU A 170 8.55 13.28 -2.16
C GLU A 170 9.58 12.47 -1.36
N GLN A 171 9.17 11.39 -0.71
CA GLN A 171 10.02 10.58 0.16
C GLN A 171 9.81 9.09 -0.08
N ASN A 172 10.86 8.31 0.17
CA ASN A 172 10.76 6.85 0.19
C ASN A 172 10.11 6.38 1.51
N HIS A 173 9.06 5.57 1.40
CA HIS A 173 8.29 5.08 2.54
C HIS A 173 8.75 3.73 3.11
N ALA A 174 9.72 3.04 2.48
CA ALA A 174 10.17 1.70 2.89
C ALA A 174 10.52 1.59 4.38
N GLY A 175 11.23 2.58 4.94
CA GLY A 175 11.56 2.58 6.37
C GLY A 175 10.35 2.69 7.29
N ARG A 176 9.29 3.40 6.89
CA ARG A 176 8.01 3.50 7.62
C ARG A 176 7.29 2.15 7.63
N ASP A 177 7.23 1.50 6.50
CA ASP A 177 6.49 0.26 6.35
C ASP A 177 7.17 -0.90 7.10
N ILE A 178 8.50 -1.01 7.04
CA ILE A 178 9.29 -1.93 7.89
C ILE A 178 9.01 -1.69 9.38
N ALA A 179 8.94 -0.43 9.82
CA ALA A 179 8.64 -0.10 11.21
C ALA A 179 7.21 -0.52 11.60
N ASN A 180 6.24 -0.35 10.69
CA ASN A 180 4.86 -0.76 10.91
C ASN A 180 4.72 -2.29 11.01
N PHE A 181 5.37 -3.07 10.13
CA PHE A 181 5.40 -4.53 10.24
C PHE A 181 5.91 -4.97 11.62
N ARG A 182 6.98 -4.36 12.10
CA ARG A 182 7.53 -4.68 13.43
C ARG A 182 6.58 -4.35 14.57
N LYS A 183 5.84 -3.23 14.49
CA LYS A 183 4.82 -2.88 15.48
C LYS A 183 3.69 -3.91 15.51
N GLN A 184 3.21 -4.36 14.34
CA GLN A 184 2.17 -5.38 14.25
C GLN A 184 2.63 -6.71 14.90
N ILE A 185 3.86 -7.14 14.60
CA ILE A 185 4.45 -8.34 15.19
C ILE A 185 4.60 -8.19 16.70
N ALA A 186 5.10 -7.04 17.18
CA ALA A 186 5.25 -6.77 18.62
C ALA A 186 3.90 -6.73 19.36
N ALA A 187 2.83 -6.35 18.68
CA ALA A 187 1.46 -6.41 19.21
C ALA A 187 0.86 -7.83 19.19
N GLY A 188 1.63 -8.85 18.81
CA GLY A 188 1.20 -10.24 18.76
C GLY A 188 0.32 -10.61 17.55
N ARG A 189 0.20 -9.71 16.55
CA ARG A 189 -0.54 -10.02 15.33
C ARG A 189 0.25 -10.98 14.44
N GLN A 190 -0.43 -12.00 13.93
CA GLN A 190 0.13 -12.87 12.91
C GLN A 190 -0.03 -12.22 11.55
N LEU A 191 1.05 -12.14 10.78
CA LEU A 191 0.98 -11.64 9.42
C LEU A 191 0.34 -12.69 8.51
N SER A 192 -0.60 -12.25 7.67
CA SER A 192 -1.13 -13.09 6.59
C SER A 192 0.02 -13.52 5.65
N ARG A 193 -0.23 -14.55 4.81
CA ARG A 193 0.74 -14.98 3.78
C ARG A 193 1.22 -13.80 2.94
N ARG A 194 0.29 -12.95 2.50
CA ARG A 194 0.57 -11.77 1.70
C ARG A 194 1.47 -10.78 2.44
N LEU A 195 1.12 -10.40 3.67
CA LEU A 195 1.89 -9.45 4.47
C LEU A 195 3.27 -9.99 4.86
N TYR A 196 3.40 -11.30 5.07
CA TYR A 196 4.68 -11.94 5.34
C TYR A 196 5.66 -11.78 4.18
N GLY A 197 5.22 -12.08 2.94
CA GLY A 197 6.04 -11.90 1.75
C GLY A 197 6.36 -10.43 1.49
N MET A 198 5.40 -9.52 1.71
CA MET A 198 5.66 -8.09 1.58
C MET A 198 6.70 -7.59 2.58
N TYR A 199 6.65 -8.04 3.83
CA TYR A 199 7.67 -7.67 4.83
C TYR A 199 9.08 -8.14 4.41
N ALA A 200 9.22 -9.37 3.92
CA ALA A 200 10.49 -9.86 3.41
C ALA A 200 11.01 -8.99 2.25
N ARG A 201 10.15 -8.64 1.30
CA ARG A 201 10.50 -7.80 0.14
C ARG A 201 10.90 -6.38 0.56
N GLU A 202 10.14 -5.74 1.45
CA GLU A 202 10.46 -4.41 1.98
C GLU A 202 11.85 -4.39 2.64
N LEU A 203 12.21 -5.45 3.38
CA LEU A 203 13.54 -5.57 3.96
C LEU A 203 14.64 -5.58 2.88
N PHE A 204 14.46 -6.32 1.78
CA PHE A 204 15.45 -6.38 0.70
C PHE A 204 15.49 -5.11 -0.16
N LEU A 205 14.37 -4.40 -0.33
CA LEU A 205 14.32 -3.19 -1.15
C LEU A 205 14.84 -1.94 -0.43
N GLY A 206 14.51 -1.78 0.84
CA GLY A 206 14.83 -0.53 1.55
C GLY A 206 15.29 -0.71 3.00
N GLY A 207 15.43 -1.95 3.47
CA GLY A 207 15.88 -2.24 4.83
C GLY A 207 17.39 -2.04 5.00
N ALA A 208 17.77 -1.41 6.10
CA ALA A 208 19.16 -1.37 6.53
C ALA A 208 19.54 -2.69 7.25
N ASP A 209 20.83 -3.00 7.36
CA ASP A 209 21.33 -4.21 8.05
C ASP A 209 20.70 -4.42 9.43
N ARG A 210 20.54 -3.35 10.20
CA ARG A 210 19.89 -3.38 11.51
C ARG A 210 18.42 -3.87 11.47
N ASP A 211 17.75 -3.69 10.35
CA ASP A 211 16.33 -4.08 10.22
C ASP A 211 16.21 -5.58 9.96
N PHE A 212 17.15 -6.18 9.22
CA PHE A 212 17.29 -7.63 9.09
C PHE A 212 17.58 -8.29 10.45
N LEU A 213 18.52 -7.73 11.23
CA LEU A 213 18.84 -8.23 12.56
C LEU A 213 17.64 -8.18 13.52
N LYS A 214 16.80 -7.14 13.42
CA LYS A 214 15.58 -7.03 14.22
C LYS A 214 14.44 -7.95 13.77
N ALA A 215 14.40 -8.29 12.49
CA ALA A 215 13.39 -9.17 11.92
C ALA A 215 13.73 -10.66 12.10
N GLU A 216 15.00 -10.98 12.36
CA GLU A 216 15.54 -12.34 12.35
C GLU A 216 14.72 -13.33 13.17
N ASN A 217 14.49 -13.05 14.44
CA ASN A 217 13.78 -13.96 15.35
C ASN A 217 12.37 -14.31 14.85
N TYR A 218 11.68 -13.31 14.28
CA TYR A 218 10.37 -13.52 13.70
C TYR A 218 10.44 -14.49 12.51
N PHE A 219 11.31 -14.22 11.54
CA PHE A 219 11.43 -15.06 10.35
C PHE A 219 11.95 -16.46 10.69
N GLN A 220 12.87 -16.60 11.62
CA GLN A 220 13.34 -17.92 12.09
C GLN A 220 12.21 -18.76 12.70
N ALA A 221 11.34 -18.15 13.52
CA ALA A 221 10.18 -18.81 14.08
C ALA A 221 9.18 -19.23 13.00
N GLN A 222 8.96 -18.36 12.01
CA GLN A 222 8.04 -18.65 10.90
C GLN A 222 8.56 -19.76 9.96
N VAL A 223 9.86 -19.78 9.66
CA VAL A 223 10.49 -20.88 8.87
C VAL A 223 10.38 -22.25 9.55
N ALA A 224 10.24 -22.28 10.86
CA ALA A 224 10.03 -23.49 11.64
C ALA A 224 8.55 -23.89 11.77
N SER A 225 7.61 -23.01 11.36
CA SER A 225 6.17 -23.26 11.46
C SER A 225 5.70 -24.25 10.38
N PRO A 226 4.88 -25.26 10.71
CA PRO A 226 4.30 -26.18 9.74
C PRO A 226 3.23 -25.52 8.85
N ASP A 227 2.71 -24.36 9.23
CA ASP A 227 1.63 -23.68 8.54
C ASP A 227 2.11 -22.83 7.34
N ARG A 228 3.44 -22.72 7.14
CA ARG A 228 4.02 -21.94 6.04
C ARG A 228 4.23 -22.79 4.79
N SER A 229 3.89 -22.22 3.64
CA SER A 229 4.17 -22.81 2.32
C SER A 229 5.66 -22.82 1.99
N GLY A 230 6.05 -23.59 0.95
CA GLY A 230 7.44 -23.63 0.48
C GLY A 230 7.97 -22.24 0.09
N ASP A 231 7.16 -21.42 -0.58
CA ASP A 231 7.54 -20.05 -0.97
C ASP A 231 7.80 -19.16 0.26
N GLU A 232 6.91 -19.21 1.26
CA GLU A 232 7.07 -18.45 2.49
C GLU A 232 8.31 -18.91 3.28
N ILE A 233 8.60 -20.22 3.28
CA ILE A 233 9.83 -20.75 3.90
C ILE A 233 11.06 -20.22 3.16
N THR A 234 11.03 -20.16 1.83
CA THR A 234 12.11 -19.58 1.01
C THR A 234 12.33 -18.11 1.35
N GLU A 235 11.27 -17.30 1.34
CA GLU A 235 11.35 -15.87 1.69
C GLU A 235 11.93 -15.66 3.11
N GLY A 236 11.45 -16.45 4.08
CA GLY A 236 11.94 -16.37 5.45
C GLY A 236 13.39 -16.82 5.61
N CYS A 237 13.81 -17.84 4.85
CA CYS A 237 15.20 -18.29 4.83
C CYS A 237 16.13 -17.21 4.25
N CYS A 238 15.71 -16.45 3.23
CA CYS A 238 16.49 -15.34 2.68
C CYS A 238 16.78 -14.27 3.75
N VAL A 239 15.76 -13.84 4.48
CA VAL A 239 15.93 -12.86 5.57
C VAL A 239 16.81 -13.41 6.70
N ALA A 240 16.58 -14.66 7.12
CA ALA A 240 17.35 -15.29 8.19
C ALA A 240 18.82 -15.53 7.81
N ALA A 241 19.09 -15.89 6.54
CA ALA A 241 20.44 -16.06 6.01
C ALA A 241 21.23 -14.74 6.04
N LYS A 242 20.64 -13.65 5.52
CA LYS A 242 21.27 -12.33 5.56
C LYS A 242 21.53 -11.87 6.98
N ALA A 243 20.59 -12.04 7.90
CA ALA A 243 20.78 -11.69 9.30
C ALA A 243 21.92 -12.51 9.95
N ALA A 244 21.99 -13.82 9.65
CA ALA A 244 23.06 -14.69 10.14
C ALA A 244 24.45 -14.27 9.63
N ARG A 245 24.55 -13.92 8.34
CA ARG A 245 25.80 -13.39 7.76
C ARG A 245 26.22 -12.09 8.46
N LEU A 246 25.29 -11.17 8.64
CA LEU A 246 25.56 -9.88 9.32
C LEU A 246 26.08 -10.05 10.74
N ARG A 247 25.70 -11.15 11.43
CA ARG A 247 26.24 -11.50 12.77
C ARG A 247 27.53 -12.31 12.74
N GLY A 248 27.97 -12.77 11.58
CA GLY A 248 29.09 -13.71 11.46
C GLY A 248 28.76 -15.13 11.89
N ASP A 249 27.48 -15.52 11.94
CA ASP A 249 27.02 -16.87 12.31
C ASP A 249 26.97 -17.78 11.08
N ALA A 250 28.11 -18.38 10.75
CA ALA A 250 28.26 -19.25 9.59
C ALA A 250 27.35 -20.49 9.66
N VAL A 251 27.09 -21.02 10.86
CA VAL A 251 26.25 -22.23 11.01
C VAL A 251 24.82 -21.93 10.60
N SER A 252 24.24 -20.87 11.15
CA SER A 252 22.89 -20.43 10.79
C SER A 252 22.82 -19.98 9.32
N PHE A 253 23.84 -19.29 8.83
CA PHE A 253 23.92 -18.90 7.43
C PHE A 253 23.78 -20.09 6.48
N PHE A 254 24.62 -21.11 6.64
CA PHE A 254 24.55 -22.31 5.79
C PHE A 254 23.27 -23.13 6.02
N LYS A 255 22.73 -23.13 7.24
CA LYS A 255 21.43 -23.78 7.53
C LYS A 255 20.31 -23.20 6.66
N TYR A 256 20.22 -21.88 6.55
CA TYR A 256 19.14 -21.23 5.80
C TYR A 256 19.40 -21.19 4.29
N THR A 257 20.63 -20.92 3.86
CA THR A 257 20.99 -20.92 2.43
C THR A 257 20.80 -22.31 1.81
N SER A 258 21.18 -23.39 2.51
CA SER A 258 21.02 -24.77 2.02
C SER A 258 19.55 -25.14 1.79
N LYS A 259 18.63 -24.66 2.62
CA LYS A 259 17.19 -24.91 2.41
C LYS A 259 16.67 -24.29 1.11
N VAL A 260 17.16 -23.12 0.73
CA VAL A 260 16.75 -22.45 -0.50
C VAL A 260 17.43 -23.06 -1.73
N ILE A 261 18.73 -23.39 -1.66
CA ILE A 261 19.48 -23.99 -2.75
C ILE A 261 19.00 -25.41 -3.07
N ALA A 262 18.52 -26.15 -2.07
CA ALA A 262 17.95 -27.47 -2.27
C ALA A 262 16.65 -27.47 -3.11
N GLY A 263 16.01 -26.31 -3.28
CA GLY A 263 14.94 -26.06 -4.22
C GLY A 263 15.46 -25.36 -5.47
N ASP A 264 14.69 -24.40 -5.99
CA ASP A 264 15.03 -23.68 -7.23
C ASP A 264 16.04 -22.54 -7.03
N GLY A 265 16.43 -22.23 -5.78
CA GLY A 265 17.27 -21.09 -5.46
C GLY A 265 16.53 -19.75 -5.67
N CYS A 266 17.20 -18.64 -5.36
CA CYS A 266 16.71 -17.29 -5.67
C CYS A 266 17.87 -16.29 -5.71
N SER A 267 17.62 -15.11 -6.30
CA SER A 267 18.61 -14.05 -6.47
C SER A 267 19.18 -13.56 -5.13
N GLU A 268 18.33 -13.44 -4.12
CA GLU A 268 18.70 -12.96 -2.78
C GLU A 268 19.75 -13.87 -2.13
N ILE A 269 19.53 -15.20 -2.19
CA ILE A 269 20.50 -16.17 -1.65
C ILE A 269 21.78 -16.21 -2.46
N CYS A 270 21.70 -16.11 -3.79
CA CYS A 270 22.90 -16.04 -4.63
C CYS A 270 23.73 -14.79 -4.29
N CYS A 271 23.11 -13.65 -4.06
CA CYS A 271 23.80 -12.44 -3.61
C CYS A 271 24.48 -12.64 -2.25
N GLU A 272 23.76 -13.21 -1.27
CA GLU A 272 24.32 -13.43 0.08
C GLU A 272 25.51 -14.43 0.08
N LEU A 273 25.48 -15.41 -0.80
CA LEU A 273 26.61 -16.38 -0.97
C LEU A 273 27.84 -15.75 -1.64
N GLY A 274 27.63 -14.69 -2.44
CA GLY A 274 28.70 -13.96 -3.10
C GLY A 274 29.45 -12.97 -2.20
N HIS A 275 28.93 -12.69 -1.02
CA HIS A 275 29.55 -11.85 0.00
C HIS A 275 30.46 -12.62 0.95
#